data_c14aab51a43f72ac34efdb7eb1effc15
#
_entry.id   c14aab51a43f72ac34efdb7eb1effc15
#
_cell.length_a   1.000
_cell.length_b   1.000
_cell.length_c   1.000
_cell.angle_alpha   90.00
_cell.angle_beta   90.00
_cell.angle_gamma   90.00
#
_symmetry.space_group_name_H-M   'P 1'
#
loop_
_entity.id
_entity.type
_entity.pdbx_description
1 polymer ?
#
loop_
_entity_poly.entity_id
_entity_poly.type
_entity_poly.pdbx_seq_one_letter_code
_entity_poly.pdbx_strand_id
1 'polypeptide(L)'
;MKKISNILGLWLLMLAMVTVVACEGSDAPYNGYVETTQDNAATLVLKGYENPQAGFTVFEPDGFQSPFYIQDKTFYGKQYAFVKSTSTRLDEMKTRPEADAWQADGVPVVDGATYWAHTETLAAHQYVKFRVCSISGNNVTIEYVVEEDVKPNANANAKDKSGYSLNLEIPRLNEANVFVAHSLKVNGAELLNYALEWDDTKKHSSWVAFAFDETTRKAGDGVKRKDNFVVDPLLPEAMQVTDEQHKSDGFDRGHICGSADRLFTQEANDQTFYFSNMSPMIHSFNSPYWAEFEEQVRKWGGAEKDFTTTYSKLYVVKGGALNELLVSYTGQKNGGDNIKPTTDANGFTKGGLACPKYYFMAVLSETDGAYHAIGFRVEHMEYSKAPTLEELKASALSIDELEEKTGIDFFCNLPDDLENTVESSMNLDDWAW
;
A
#
# COMPACT_ATOMS: atom_id res chain seq x y z
N MET A 1 26.20 55.13 -21.07
CA MET A 1 26.88 54.15 -21.94
C MET A 1 27.25 52.95 -21.12
N LYS A 2 26.55 51.86 -21.27
CA LYS A 2 26.92 50.48 -21.35
C LYS A 2 25.65 49.62 -21.16
N LYS A 3 25.30 48.90 -22.20
CA LYS A 3 24.16 48.00 -22.30
C LYS A 3 24.40 46.80 -21.38
N ILE A 4 23.39 46.43 -20.62
CA ILE A 4 23.30 45.15 -19.96
C ILE A 4 22.36 44.29 -20.79
N SER A 5 22.92 43.21 -21.33
CA SER A 5 22.27 42.20 -22.14
C SER A 5 21.51 41.23 -21.22
N ASN A 6 20.20 41.15 -21.39
CA ASN A 6 19.36 40.10 -20.80
C ASN A 6 19.58 38.77 -21.55
N ILE A 7 20.08 37.77 -20.86
CA ILE A 7 20.06 36.39 -21.32
C ILE A 7 18.81 35.74 -20.74
N LEU A 8 17.77 35.65 -21.57
CA LEU A 8 16.62 34.82 -21.31
C LEU A 8 17.05 33.36 -21.58
N GLY A 9 17.15 32.57 -20.53
CA GLY A 9 17.31 31.08 -20.65
C GLY A 9 16.03 30.47 -21.19
N LEU A 10 16.11 30.01 -22.41
CA LEU A 10 15.07 29.22 -23.08
C LEU A 10 15.12 27.80 -22.54
N TRP A 11 14.19 27.44 -21.64
CA TRP A 11 13.94 26.04 -21.29
C TRP A 11 13.21 25.40 -22.48
N LEU A 12 13.93 24.59 -23.24
CA LEU A 12 13.36 23.71 -24.25
C LEU A 12 12.59 22.60 -23.51
N LEU A 13 11.28 22.72 -23.43
CA LEU A 13 10.40 21.58 -23.22
C LEU A 13 10.57 20.70 -24.49
N MET A 14 11.26 19.58 -24.38
CA MET A 14 11.13 18.50 -25.33
C MET A 14 9.73 17.89 -25.14
N LEU A 15 8.75 18.42 -25.83
CA LEU A 15 7.51 17.74 -26.10
C LEU A 15 7.88 16.60 -27.05
N ALA A 16 7.91 15.37 -26.54
CA ALA A 16 7.94 14.19 -27.40
C ALA A 16 6.66 14.24 -28.23
N MET A 17 6.77 14.71 -29.48
CA MET A 17 5.73 14.49 -30.46
C MET A 17 5.62 12.99 -30.69
N VAL A 18 4.70 12.34 -30.01
CA VAL A 18 4.19 11.05 -30.43
C VAL A 18 3.50 11.29 -31.77
N THR A 19 4.19 10.98 -32.87
CA THR A 19 3.54 10.94 -34.17
C THR A 19 2.59 9.76 -34.15
N VAL A 20 1.32 10.04 -34.00
CA VAL A 20 0.25 9.05 -34.15
C VAL A 20 0.24 8.65 -35.61
N VAL A 21 0.72 7.47 -35.92
CA VAL A 21 0.58 6.82 -37.22
C VAL A 21 -0.39 5.67 -37.02
N ALA A 22 -1.61 5.78 -37.48
CA ALA A 22 -2.65 4.77 -37.34
C ALA A 22 -2.72 3.86 -38.59
N CYS A 23 -3.48 2.76 -38.50
CA CYS A 23 -3.49 1.69 -39.48
C CYS A 23 -4.68 1.75 -40.43
N GLU A 24 -4.41 1.73 -41.73
CA GLU A 24 -5.46 1.44 -42.75
C GLU A 24 -5.36 -0.01 -43.27
N GLY A 25 -6.52 -0.63 -43.52
CA GLY A 25 -6.58 -1.89 -44.23
C GLY A 25 -6.02 -1.75 -45.65
N SER A 26 -5.51 -2.85 -46.21
CA SER A 26 -4.65 -2.96 -47.39
C SER A 26 -5.19 -2.45 -48.73
N ASP A 27 -6.38 -1.80 -48.81
CA ASP A 27 -7.05 -1.47 -50.07
C ASP A 27 -7.28 0.04 -50.36
N ALA A 28 -6.76 0.95 -49.50
CA ALA A 28 -6.84 2.39 -49.77
C ALA A 28 -5.48 3.00 -50.11
N PRO A 29 -5.42 3.96 -51.07
CA PRO A 29 -4.17 4.65 -51.33
C PRO A 29 -3.77 5.48 -50.12
N TYR A 30 -2.56 5.30 -49.64
CA TYR A 30 -1.96 6.01 -48.52
C TYR A 30 -2.06 7.52 -48.72
N ASN A 31 -2.89 8.20 -47.95
CA ASN A 31 -3.03 9.66 -47.95
C ASN A 31 -2.39 10.35 -46.73
N GLY A 32 -1.61 9.65 -45.95
CA GLY A 32 -0.89 10.20 -44.80
C GLY A 32 -1.74 10.44 -43.54
N TYR A 33 -3.04 10.15 -43.59
CA TYR A 33 -3.94 10.22 -42.45
C TYR A 33 -4.25 8.82 -41.93
N VAL A 34 -4.01 8.60 -40.67
CA VAL A 34 -4.10 7.28 -40.09
C VAL A 34 -5.02 7.34 -38.89
N GLU A 35 -6.20 6.72 -39.04
CA GLU A 35 -7.20 6.63 -38.01
C GLU A 35 -6.94 5.42 -37.12
N THR A 36 -6.76 5.63 -35.82
CA THR A 36 -6.65 4.53 -34.87
C THR A 36 -7.96 3.77 -34.79
N THR A 37 -7.91 2.45 -34.64
CA THR A 37 -9.11 1.63 -34.51
C THR A 37 -9.75 1.70 -33.13
N GLN A 38 -9.11 2.41 -32.19
CA GLN A 38 -9.63 2.66 -30.84
C GLN A 38 -9.07 3.99 -30.32
N ASP A 39 -9.93 4.84 -29.72
CA ASP A 39 -9.59 6.20 -29.28
C ASP A 39 -8.40 6.32 -28.31
N ASN A 40 -8.18 5.30 -27.48
CA ASN A 40 -7.07 5.26 -26.52
C ASN A 40 -5.89 4.40 -26.99
N ALA A 41 -5.86 3.98 -28.24
CA ALA A 41 -4.75 3.18 -28.76
C ALA A 41 -3.49 4.03 -28.94
N ALA A 42 -2.35 3.50 -28.49
CA ALA A 42 -1.03 4.02 -28.77
C ALA A 42 -0.40 3.28 -29.94
N THR A 43 0.61 3.89 -30.57
CA THR A 43 1.32 3.32 -31.71
C THR A 43 2.79 3.11 -31.38
N LEU A 44 3.37 1.98 -31.79
CA LEU A 44 4.77 1.64 -31.59
C LEU A 44 5.35 0.94 -32.82
N VAL A 45 6.61 1.21 -33.13
CA VAL A 45 7.36 0.51 -34.16
C VAL A 45 8.31 -0.50 -33.51
N LEU A 46 8.07 -1.79 -33.77
CA LEU A 46 8.94 -2.89 -33.34
C LEU A 46 9.90 -3.24 -34.47
N LYS A 47 11.19 -3.42 -34.14
CA LYS A 47 12.24 -3.85 -35.07
C LYS A 47 12.61 -5.30 -34.80
N GLY A 48 13.09 -6.00 -35.82
CA GLY A 48 13.56 -7.38 -35.71
C GLY A 48 12.80 -8.38 -36.60
N TYR A 49 11.91 -7.89 -37.47
CA TYR A 49 11.03 -8.73 -38.27
C TYR A 49 11.78 -9.64 -39.24
N GLU A 50 12.70 -9.07 -40.09
CA GLU A 50 13.48 -9.85 -41.05
C GLU A 50 14.88 -10.18 -40.55
N ASN A 51 15.49 -9.27 -39.79
CA ASN A 51 16.86 -9.41 -39.32
C ASN A 51 17.03 -8.73 -37.93
N PRO A 52 16.98 -9.49 -36.85
CA PRO A 52 17.20 -8.96 -35.49
C PRO A 52 18.58 -8.29 -35.32
N GLN A 53 19.61 -8.68 -36.11
CA GLN A 53 20.95 -8.08 -36.07
C GLN A 53 20.96 -6.65 -36.63
N ALA A 54 20.01 -6.31 -37.51
CA ALA A 54 19.91 -4.98 -38.11
C ALA A 54 19.13 -3.96 -37.25
N GLY A 55 18.61 -4.39 -36.10
CA GLY A 55 17.89 -3.57 -35.15
C GLY A 55 16.81 -4.38 -34.43
N PHE A 56 16.72 -4.16 -33.16
CA PHE A 56 15.84 -4.87 -32.25
C PHE A 56 15.11 -3.86 -31.33
N THR A 57 13.82 -4.05 -31.13
CA THR A 57 13.02 -3.24 -30.21
C THR A 57 12.09 -4.15 -29.44
N VAL A 58 12.00 -3.95 -28.13
CA VAL A 58 11.04 -4.63 -27.27
C VAL A 58 9.78 -3.79 -27.09
N PHE A 59 8.67 -4.46 -26.88
CA PHE A 59 7.44 -3.83 -26.41
C PHE A 59 7.51 -3.75 -24.88
N GLU A 60 7.64 -2.54 -24.36
CA GLU A 60 7.80 -2.25 -22.95
C GLU A 60 7.19 -0.87 -22.65
N PRO A 61 5.87 -0.69 -22.82
CA PRO A 61 5.23 0.56 -22.48
C PRO A 61 5.22 0.77 -20.95
N ASP A 62 5.12 2.02 -20.51
CA ASP A 62 5.08 2.38 -19.09
C ASP A 62 4.04 1.55 -18.33
N GLY A 63 4.45 0.97 -17.20
CA GLY A 63 3.62 0.11 -16.36
C GLY A 63 3.54 -1.35 -16.79
N PHE A 64 4.15 -1.74 -17.90
CA PHE A 64 4.14 -3.10 -18.39
C PHE A 64 5.39 -3.86 -17.92
N GLN A 65 5.21 -4.90 -17.13
CA GLN A 65 6.30 -5.51 -16.36
C GLN A 65 7.17 -6.52 -17.12
N SER A 66 6.77 -6.95 -18.30
CA SER A 66 7.52 -7.92 -19.07
C SER A 66 7.54 -7.55 -20.55
N PRO A 67 8.72 -7.42 -21.17
CA PRO A 67 8.82 -7.08 -22.57
C PRO A 67 8.50 -8.27 -23.50
N PHE A 68 7.86 -8.00 -24.64
CA PHE A 68 7.85 -8.92 -25.77
C PHE A 68 8.50 -8.29 -27.00
N TYR A 69 8.86 -9.09 -27.97
CA TYR A 69 9.64 -8.67 -29.12
C TYR A 69 9.30 -9.49 -30.37
N ILE A 70 9.86 -9.08 -31.54
CA ILE A 70 9.75 -9.81 -32.78
C ILE A 70 11.11 -10.39 -33.15
N GLN A 71 11.13 -11.67 -33.50
CA GLN A 71 12.26 -12.36 -34.09
C GLN A 71 11.79 -13.35 -35.14
N ASP A 72 12.48 -13.41 -36.31
CA ASP A 72 12.18 -14.35 -37.37
C ASP A 72 10.67 -14.37 -37.75
N LYS A 73 10.07 -13.18 -37.92
CA LYS A 73 8.65 -12.97 -38.26
C LYS A 73 7.64 -13.49 -37.23
N THR A 74 8.07 -13.60 -35.97
CA THR A 74 7.28 -14.20 -34.88
C THR A 74 7.35 -13.30 -33.65
N PHE A 75 6.22 -13.13 -32.96
CA PHE A 75 6.19 -12.50 -31.64
C PHE A 75 6.66 -13.48 -30.57
N TYR A 76 7.55 -13.05 -29.71
CA TYR A 76 8.09 -13.79 -28.57
C TYR A 76 8.09 -12.95 -27.31
N GLY A 77 7.91 -13.60 -26.14
CA GLY A 77 8.06 -12.97 -24.84
C GLY A 77 8.35 -14.01 -23.76
N LYS A 78 9.27 -13.71 -22.85
CA LYS A 78 9.77 -14.67 -21.85
C LYS A 78 8.71 -15.23 -20.90
N GLN A 79 7.62 -14.50 -20.70
CA GLN A 79 6.52 -14.87 -19.79
C GLN A 79 5.17 -14.52 -20.42
N TYR A 80 5.10 -14.58 -21.74
CA TYR A 80 3.93 -14.22 -22.51
C TYR A 80 3.26 -15.40 -23.15
N ALA A 81 1.94 -15.35 -23.13
CA ALA A 81 1.11 -16.10 -24.02
C ALA A 81 0.43 -15.18 -25.03
N PHE A 82 0.23 -15.64 -26.23
CA PHE A 82 -0.36 -14.91 -27.34
C PHE A 82 -1.54 -15.65 -27.95
N VAL A 83 -2.52 -14.90 -28.43
CA VAL A 83 -3.60 -15.44 -29.25
C VAL A 83 -3.83 -14.52 -30.42
N LYS A 84 -3.78 -15.06 -31.66
CA LYS A 84 -4.25 -14.32 -32.83
C LYS A 84 -5.77 -14.24 -32.81
N SER A 85 -6.31 -13.03 -32.84
CA SER A 85 -7.76 -12.80 -32.86
C SER A 85 -8.33 -13.02 -34.28
N THR A 86 -9.64 -13.25 -34.33
CA THR A 86 -10.41 -13.24 -35.55
C THR A 86 -10.94 -11.85 -35.93
N SER A 87 -10.92 -10.89 -35.00
CA SER A 87 -11.27 -9.50 -35.26
C SER A 87 -10.22 -8.83 -36.13
N THR A 88 -10.61 -7.80 -36.86
CA THR A 88 -9.70 -7.00 -37.70
C THR A 88 -9.38 -5.64 -37.08
N ARG A 89 -10.09 -5.25 -36.04
CA ARG A 89 -10.00 -3.96 -35.37
C ARG A 89 -9.91 -4.14 -33.85
N LEU A 90 -9.18 -3.25 -33.14
CA LEU A 90 -9.04 -3.31 -31.67
C LEU A 90 -10.36 -3.05 -30.93
N ASP A 91 -11.20 -2.16 -31.44
CA ASP A 91 -12.50 -1.84 -30.84
C ASP A 91 -13.52 -2.97 -30.94
N GLU A 92 -13.30 -3.95 -31.82
CA GLU A 92 -14.08 -5.18 -31.94
C GLU A 92 -13.66 -6.27 -30.94
N MET A 93 -12.43 -6.17 -30.39
CA MET A 93 -11.87 -7.14 -29.44
C MET A 93 -12.44 -6.90 -28.04
N LYS A 94 -13.69 -7.29 -27.81
CA LYS A 94 -14.42 -7.05 -26.55
C LYS A 94 -14.23 -8.16 -25.51
N THR A 95 -13.99 -9.39 -25.96
CA THR A 95 -13.92 -10.57 -25.10
C THR A 95 -12.52 -11.13 -25.17
N ARG A 96 -11.94 -11.38 -24.02
CA ARG A 96 -10.64 -12.05 -23.89
C ARG A 96 -10.74 -13.50 -24.32
N PRO A 97 -9.65 -14.09 -24.87
CA PRO A 97 -9.59 -15.51 -25.18
C PRO A 97 -9.76 -16.39 -23.94
N GLU A 98 -10.37 -17.55 -24.11
CA GLU A 98 -10.46 -18.57 -23.07
C GLU A 98 -9.08 -19.14 -22.72
N ALA A 99 -8.95 -19.72 -21.52
CA ALA A 99 -7.67 -20.16 -20.95
C ALA A 99 -6.89 -21.14 -21.83
N ASP A 100 -7.55 -21.97 -22.60
CA ASP A 100 -6.95 -22.98 -23.48
C ASP A 100 -6.52 -22.46 -24.86
N ALA A 101 -6.90 -21.22 -25.21
CA ALA A 101 -6.55 -20.61 -26.48
C ALA A 101 -5.13 -20.02 -26.50
N TRP A 102 -4.52 -19.80 -25.36
CA TRP A 102 -3.23 -19.12 -25.24
C TRP A 102 -2.05 -20.01 -25.65
N GLN A 103 -1.14 -19.44 -26.43
CA GLN A 103 0.07 -20.11 -26.92
C GLN A 103 1.29 -19.52 -26.21
N ALA A 104 2.00 -20.34 -25.42
CA ALA A 104 3.20 -19.93 -24.71
C ALA A 104 4.42 -19.72 -25.66
N ASP A 105 4.46 -20.45 -26.77
CA ASP A 105 5.46 -20.28 -27.84
C ASP A 105 4.95 -19.25 -28.83
N GLY A 106 5.78 -18.36 -29.30
CA GLY A 106 5.40 -17.20 -30.10
C GLY A 106 4.45 -17.48 -31.29
N VAL A 107 3.78 -16.44 -31.73
CA VAL A 107 2.80 -16.49 -32.86
C VAL A 107 3.34 -15.72 -34.07
N PRO A 108 3.08 -16.16 -35.32
CA PRO A 108 3.51 -15.45 -36.51
C PRO A 108 2.96 -14.02 -36.58
N VAL A 109 3.80 -13.08 -36.98
CA VAL A 109 3.41 -11.70 -37.30
C VAL A 109 2.74 -11.68 -38.64
N VAL A 110 1.50 -11.24 -38.69
CA VAL A 110 0.69 -11.15 -39.92
C VAL A 110 0.20 -9.71 -40.11
N ASP A 111 0.41 -9.14 -41.28
CA ASP A 111 -0.04 -7.79 -41.61
C ASP A 111 -1.58 -7.66 -41.51
N GLY A 112 -2.04 -6.59 -40.91
CA GLY A 112 -3.46 -6.32 -40.65
C GLY A 112 -4.12 -7.18 -39.54
N ALA A 113 -3.40 -8.16 -38.97
CA ALA A 113 -3.96 -9.04 -37.96
C ALA A 113 -3.94 -8.42 -36.57
N THR A 114 -4.91 -8.83 -35.75
CA THR A 114 -5.01 -8.46 -34.32
C THR A 114 -4.63 -9.62 -33.43
N TYR A 115 -4.13 -9.26 -32.24
CA TYR A 115 -3.60 -10.21 -31.27
C TYR A 115 -3.97 -9.79 -29.85
N TRP A 116 -4.13 -10.79 -29.01
CA TRP A 116 -4.01 -10.66 -27.58
C TRP A 116 -2.65 -11.16 -27.12
N ALA A 117 -2.05 -10.47 -26.17
CA ALA A 117 -0.94 -10.96 -25.39
C ALA A 117 -1.21 -10.75 -23.91
N HIS A 118 -0.74 -11.63 -23.06
CA HIS A 118 -0.90 -11.44 -21.62
C HIS A 118 0.34 -11.91 -20.86
N THR A 119 0.58 -11.27 -19.73
CA THR A 119 1.50 -11.73 -18.69
C THR A 119 0.77 -11.80 -17.38
N GLU A 120 1.09 -12.81 -16.59
CA GLU A 120 0.53 -12.99 -15.26
C GLU A 120 1.59 -12.59 -14.23
N THR A 121 1.21 -11.67 -13.33
CA THR A 121 2.01 -11.30 -12.16
C THR A 121 1.25 -11.69 -10.89
N LEU A 122 1.90 -11.69 -9.73
CA LEU A 122 1.24 -11.97 -8.45
C LEU A 122 0.15 -10.94 -8.11
N ALA A 123 0.34 -9.69 -8.52
CA ALA A 123 -0.57 -8.58 -8.20
C ALA A 123 -1.58 -8.28 -9.30
N ALA A 124 -1.30 -8.61 -10.56
CA ALA A 124 -2.19 -8.30 -11.69
C ALA A 124 -1.92 -9.19 -12.90
N HIS A 125 -2.96 -9.43 -13.68
CA HIS A 125 -2.84 -9.92 -15.03
C HIS A 125 -2.81 -8.71 -15.96
N GLN A 126 -1.79 -8.58 -16.78
CA GLN A 126 -1.71 -7.52 -17.77
C GLN A 126 -2.01 -8.10 -19.15
N TYR A 127 -3.01 -7.52 -19.80
CA TYR A 127 -3.42 -7.88 -21.14
C TYR A 127 -3.10 -6.75 -22.11
N VAL A 128 -2.60 -7.11 -23.28
CA VAL A 128 -2.43 -6.19 -24.41
C VAL A 128 -3.24 -6.72 -25.57
N LYS A 129 -4.12 -5.89 -26.11
CA LYS A 129 -4.63 -6.12 -27.45
C LYS A 129 -3.90 -5.21 -28.42
N PHE A 130 -3.44 -5.77 -29.52
CA PHE A 130 -2.70 -5.00 -30.51
C PHE A 130 -3.01 -5.47 -31.94
N ARG A 131 -2.82 -4.57 -32.88
CA ARG A 131 -2.99 -4.81 -34.31
C ARG A 131 -1.67 -4.51 -35.02
N VAL A 132 -1.30 -5.37 -35.95
CA VAL A 132 -0.20 -5.11 -36.89
C VAL A 132 -0.72 -4.19 -37.98
N CYS A 133 -0.23 -2.96 -37.99
CA CYS A 133 -0.68 -1.92 -38.92
C CYS A 133 0.05 -1.97 -40.25
N SER A 134 1.34 -2.26 -40.23
CA SER A 134 2.15 -2.40 -41.43
C SER A 134 3.44 -3.15 -41.14
N ILE A 135 3.96 -3.82 -42.16
CA ILE A 135 5.26 -4.46 -42.16
C ILE A 135 6.09 -3.83 -43.29
N SER A 136 7.21 -3.22 -42.95
CA SER A 136 8.11 -2.58 -43.91
C SER A 136 9.57 -2.91 -43.59
N GLY A 137 10.16 -3.84 -44.36
CA GLY A 137 11.49 -4.35 -44.11
C GLY A 137 11.61 -4.94 -42.71
N ASN A 138 12.52 -4.42 -41.90
CA ASN A 138 12.71 -4.89 -40.51
C ASN A 138 11.76 -4.28 -39.48
N ASN A 139 10.86 -3.39 -39.89
CA ASN A 139 9.97 -2.65 -39.00
C ASN A 139 8.54 -3.22 -39.08
N VAL A 140 7.92 -3.38 -37.92
CA VAL A 140 6.48 -3.68 -37.75
C VAL A 140 5.88 -2.56 -36.94
N THR A 141 4.92 -1.85 -37.53
CA THR A 141 4.13 -0.85 -36.81
C THR A 141 2.92 -1.54 -36.21
N ILE A 142 2.72 -1.35 -34.92
CA ILE A 142 1.53 -1.83 -34.20
C ILE A 142 0.79 -0.65 -33.59
N GLU A 143 -0.53 -0.76 -33.52
CA GLU A 143 -1.35 0.00 -32.55
C GLU A 143 -1.75 -0.94 -31.42
N TYR A 144 -1.83 -0.43 -30.18
CA TYR A 144 -2.08 -1.27 -29.03
C TYR A 144 -2.85 -0.55 -27.91
N VAL A 145 -3.52 -1.34 -27.10
CA VAL A 145 -4.10 -0.91 -25.82
C VAL A 145 -3.66 -1.89 -24.76
N VAL A 146 -3.11 -1.37 -23.67
CA VAL A 146 -2.84 -2.14 -22.46
C VAL A 146 -4.12 -2.12 -21.63
N GLU A 147 -4.61 -3.30 -21.28
CA GLU A 147 -5.75 -3.49 -20.39
C GLU A 147 -5.24 -4.17 -19.12
N GLU A 148 -5.36 -3.50 -18.01
CA GLU A 148 -5.13 -4.13 -16.71
C GLU A 148 -6.37 -4.95 -16.33
N ASP A 149 -6.17 -6.17 -15.88
CA ASP A 149 -7.22 -6.91 -15.22
C ASP A 149 -7.25 -6.42 -13.78
N VAL A 150 -8.21 -5.59 -13.50
CA VAL A 150 -8.52 -5.24 -12.11
C VAL A 150 -9.05 -6.52 -11.49
N LYS A 151 -8.21 -7.22 -10.72
CA LYS A 151 -8.67 -8.38 -9.95
C LYS A 151 -9.85 -7.93 -9.11
N PRO A 152 -10.90 -8.75 -8.97
CA PRO A 152 -12.02 -8.42 -8.13
C PRO A 152 -11.53 -8.02 -6.73
N ASN A 153 -12.08 -6.94 -6.22
CA ASN A 153 -11.92 -6.51 -4.86
C ASN A 153 -13.29 -5.98 -4.40
N ALA A 154 -14.08 -6.88 -3.81
CA ALA A 154 -15.45 -6.62 -3.45
C ALA A 154 -15.58 -5.77 -2.19
N ASN A 155 -14.59 -5.83 -1.30
CA ASN A 155 -14.56 -5.14 -0.02
C ASN A 155 -13.61 -3.93 0.02
N ALA A 156 -12.93 -3.58 -1.07
CA ALA A 156 -12.07 -2.41 -1.12
C ALA A 156 -12.76 -1.13 -0.66
N ASN A 157 -12.00 -0.28 0.00
CA ASN A 157 -12.48 1.05 0.37
C ASN A 157 -12.83 1.90 -0.85
N ALA A 158 -13.79 2.78 -0.71
CA ALA A 158 -14.00 3.85 -1.66
C ALA A 158 -12.89 4.90 -1.53
N LYS A 159 -12.50 5.52 -2.65
CA LYS A 159 -11.52 6.61 -2.63
C LYS A 159 -12.10 7.81 -1.84
N ASP A 160 -11.41 8.19 -0.80
CA ASP A 160 -11.74 9.36 0.02
C ASP A 160 -11.08 10.65 -0.53
N LYS A 161 -11.34 11.79 0.13
CA LYS A 161 -10.80 13.08 -0.28
C LYS A 161 -9.30 13.22 -0.07
N SER A 162 -8.73 12.50 0.90
CA SER A 162 -7.29 12.49 1.16
C SER A 162 -6.52 11.70 0.11
N GLY A 163 -7.18 10.73 -0.54
CA GLY A 163 -6.58 9.81 -1.50
C GLY A 163 -5.85 8.63 -0.87
N TYR A 164 -5.85 8.51 0.47
CA TYR A 164 -5.12 7.47 1.19
C TYR A 164 -5.95 6.24 1.58
N SER A 165 -7.29 6.31 1.49
CA SER A 165 -8.19 5.20 1.86
C SER A 165 -7.93 3.90 1.10
N LEU A 166 -7.28 3.95 -0.06
CA LEU A 166 -6.94 2.81 -0.90
C LEU A 166 -5.54 2.21 -0.63
N ASN A 167 -4.78 2.77 0.32
CA ASN A 167 -3.50 2.19 0.72
C ASN A 167 -3.71 0.82 1.37
N LEU A 168 -2.75 -0.09 1.21
CA LEU A 168 -2.87 -1.47 1.72
C LEU A 168 -2.90 -1.55 3.25
N GLU A 169 -2.29 -0.59 3.95
CA GLU A 169 -2.35 -0.50 5.41
C GLU A 169 -3.72 -0.06 5.95
N ILE A 170 -4.63 0.45 5.11
CA ILE A 170 -5.90 0.98 5.58
C ILE A 170 -6.96 -0.12 5.64
N PRO A 171 -7.44 -0.48 6.83
CA PRO A 171 -8.54 -1.44 7.00
C PRO A 171 -9.84 -0.94 6.36
N ARG A 172 -10.83 -1.81 6.26
CA ARG A 172 -12.17 -1.45 5.83
C ARG A 172 -12.72 -0.34 6.72
N LEU A 173 -13.08 0.79 6.10
CA LEU A 173 -13.58 1.95 6.81
C LEU A 173 -15.00 1.74 7.32
N ASN A 174 -15.26 2.15 8.57
CA ASN A 174 -16.57 2.19 9.15
C ASN A 174 -17.19 3.59 8.94
N GLU A 175 -18.29 3.67 8.21
CA GLU A 175 -18.96 4.95 7.90
C GLU A 175 -19.47 5.70 9.15
N ALA A 176 -19.62 5.02 10.29
CA ALA A 176 -20.02 5.65 11.55
C ALA A 176 -18.86 6.39 12.24
N ASN A 177 -17.63 6.15 11.82
CA ASN A 177 -16.42 6.70 12.40
C ASN A 177 -15.82 7.81 11.51
N VAL A 178 -14.78 8.48 12.01
CA VAL A 178 -14.09 9.54 11.27
C VAL A 178 -12.73 9.03 10.82
N PHE A 179 -12.54 8.90 9.51
CA PHE A 179 -11.23 8.62 8.92
C PHE A 179 -10.37 9.88 8.91
N VAL A 180 -9.16 9.79 9.46
CA VAL A 180 -8.17 10.87 9.52
C VAL A 180 -6.86 10.38 8.95
N ALA A 181 -6.27 11.12 8.01
CA ALA A 181 -4.97 10.84 7.41
C ALA A 181 -4.00 11.99 7.69
N HIS A 182 -2.99 11.74 8.50
CA HIS A 182 -1.89 12.67 8.77
C HIS A 182 -0.82 12.52 7.71
N SER A 183 -0.65 13.54 6.88
CA SER A 183 0.38 13.60 5.84
C SER A 183 1.35 14.76 6.07
N LEU A 184 2.49 14.70 5.39
CA LEU A 184 3.50 15.75 5.39
C LEU A 184 4.30 15.74 4.08
N LYS A 185 5.01 16.83 3.81
CA LYS A 185 5.84 16.93 2.61
C LYS A 185 7.28 16.49 2.89
N VAL A 186 7.74 15.48 2.15
CA VAL A 186 9.14 15.02 2.15
C VAL A 186 9.71 15.19 0.75
N ASN A 187 10.78 15.96 0.61
CA ASN A 187 11.43 16.25 -0.68
C ASN A 187 10.46 16.77 -1.76
N GLY A 188 9.41 17.50 -1.34
CA GLY A 188 8.41 18.08 -2.24
C GLY A 188 7.23 17.16 -2.60
N ALA A 189 7.28 15.88 -2.26
CA ALA A 189 6.18 14.94 -2.39
C ALA A 189 5.36 14.86 -1.10
N GLU A 190 4.05 14.74 -1.22
CA GLU A 190 3.18 14.49 -0.08
C GLU A 190 3.19 13.00 0.27
N LEU A 191 3.34 12.68 1.56
CA LEU A 191 3.53 11.32 2.06
C LEU A 191 2.65 11.13 3.29
N LEU A 192 1.98 9.98 3.36
CA LEU A 192 1.23 9.58 4.55
C LEU A 192 2.20 9.28 5.70
N ASN A 193 2.00 9.93 6.83
CA ASN A 193 2.70 9.59 8.06
C ASN A 193 2.03 8.41 8.76
N TYR A 194 0.76 8.58 9.09
CA TYR A 194 -0.14 7.54 9.55
C TYR A 194 -1.61 7.95 9.32
N ALA A 195 -2.50 7.00 9.30
CA ALA A 195 -3.94 7.25 9.31
C ALA A 195 -4.58 6.57 10.51
N LEU A 196 -5.77 7.02 10.89
CA LEU A 196 -6.57 6.42 11.96
C LEU A 196 -8.06 6.50 11.64
N GLU A 197 -8.82 5.66 12.31
CA GLU A 197 -10.26 5.74 12.33
C GLU A 197 -10.73 6.04 13.75
N TRP A 198 -11.37 7.20 13.95
CA TRP A 198 -11.79 7.71 15.25
C TRP A 198 -13.25 7.31 15.56
N ASP A 199 -13.43 6.56 16.65
CA ASP A 199 -14.75 6.28 17.24
C ASP A 199 -15.05 7.31 18.33
N ASP A 200 -15.91 8.28 18.02
CA ASP A 200 -16.26 9.35 18.96
C ASP A 200 -17.06 8.84 20.17
N THR A 201 -17.75 7.71 20.04
CA THR A 201 -18.48 7.10 21.16
C THR A 201 -17.56 6.47 22.19
N LYS A 202 -16.36 6.09 21.78
CA LYS A 202 -15.30 5.50 22.60
C LYS A 202 -14.23 6.52 23.00
N LYS A 203 -14.20 7.69 22.34
CA LYS A 203 -13.11 8.66 22.45
C LYS A 203 -11.74 7.98 22.27
N HIS A 204 -11.66 7.15 21.23
CA HIS A 204 -10.51 6.31 20.95
C HIS A 204 -10.43 5.97 19.46
N SER A 205 -9.25 5.77 18.92
CA SER A 205 -9.09 5.26 17.56
C SER A 205 -9.37 3.77 17.50
N SER A 206 -10.22 3.32 16.58
CA SER A 206 -10.45 1.89 16.31
C SER A 206 -9.16 1.21 15.88
N TRP A 207 -8.36 1.91 15.10
CA TRP A 207 -7.03 1.50 14.63
C TRP A 207 -6.20 2.71 14.22
N VAL A 208 -4.88 2.52 14.14
CA VAL A 208 -3.91 3.45 13.56
C VAL A 208 -3.05 2.64 12.59
N ALA A 209 -2.90 3.13 11.36
CA ALA A 209 -2.21 2.44 10.28
C ALA A 209 -1.09 3.28 9.67
N PHE A 210 0.02 2.64 9.32
CA PHE A 210 1.18 3.26 8.71
C PHE A 210 2.04 2.23 7.97
N ALA A 211 2.99 2.70 7.16
CA ALA A 211 3.92 1.80 6.50
C ALA A 211 5.39 2.20 6.73
N PHE A 212 6.27 1.19 6.71
CA PHE A 212 7.71 1.37 6.55
C PHE A 212 8.10 1.08 5.11
N ASP A 213 8.62 2.08 4.44
CA ASP A 213 9.18 2.01 3.10
C ASP A 213 10.60 2.59 3.06
N GLU A 214 11.18 2.75 1.90
CA GLU A 214 12.53 3.27 1.75
C GLU A 214 12.74 4.66 2.39
N THR A 215 11.70 5.49 2.42
CA THR A 215 11.73 6.84 3.01
C THR A 215 11.43 6.81 4.51
N THR A 216 10.36 6.14 4.91
CA THR A 216 9.79 6.23 6.26
C THR A 216 10.54 5.40 7.30
N ARG A 217 11.31 4.39 6.88
CA ARG A 217 12.17 3.59 7.77
C ARG A 217 13.45 4.27 8.20
N LYS A 218 13.90 5.29 7.47
CA LYS A 218 15.18 5.98 7.75
C LYS A 218 14.98 7.08 8.78
N ALA A 219 15.68 6.99 9.90
CA ALA A 219 15.69 8.08 10.87
C ALA A 219 16.34 9.34 10.27
N GLY A 220 15.66 10.47 10.39
CA GLY A 220 16.19 11.78 9.99
C GLY A 220 17.21 12.33 11.00
N ASP A 221 18.18 13.08 10.50
CA ASP A 221 19.22 13.67 11.33
C ASP A 221 18.62 14.63 12.37
N GLY A 222 18.96 14.37 13.63
CA GLY A 222 18.60 15.25 14.75
C GLY A 222 17.13 15.19 15.18
N VAL A 223 16.33 14.27 14.65
CA VAL A 223 14.96 14.03 15.10
C VAL A 223 14.94 13.57 16.55
N LYS A 224 14.10 14.19 17.37
CA LYS A 224 14.02 13.93 18.82
C LYS A 224 12.57 13.82 19.26
N ARG A 225 12.32 12.87 20.14
CA ARG A 225 11.10 12.79 20.91
C ARG A 225 10.96 14.03 21.81
N LYS A 226 9.80 14.72 21.76
CA LYS A 226 9.55 15.96 22.51
C LYS A 226 8.49 15.84 23.60
N ASP A 227 7.76 14.74 23.66
CA ASP A 227 6.65 14.51 24.61
C ASP A 227 5.61 15.65 24.65
N ASN A 228 5.38 16.29 23.50
CA ASN A 228 4.45 17.41 23.35
C ASN A 228 3.07 16.91 22.94
N PHE A 229 2.30 16.40 23.92
CA PHE A 229 0.94 15.92 23.70
C PHE A 229 -0.02 17.07 23.41
N VAL A 230 -0.72 17.02 22.28
CA VAL A 230 -1.64 18.05 21.83
C VAL A 230 -2.89 17.45 21.19
N VAL A 231 -3.93 18.26 21.08
CA VAL A 231 -5.16 17.89 20.36
C VAL A 231 -4.87 17.62 18.89
N ASP A 232 -5.62 16.70 18.32
CA ASP A 232 -5.51 16.40 16.89
C ASP A 232 -6.21 17.50 16.07
N PRO A 233 -5.46 18.25 15.24
CA PRO A 233 -6.03 19.36 14.49
C PRO A 233 -6.97 18.94 13.36
N LEU A 234 -6.94 17.66 12.96
CA LEU A 234 -7.80 17.12 11.89
C LEU A 234 -9.14 16.58 12.40
N LEU A 235 -9.26 16.35 13.71
CA LEU A 235 -10.55 16.00 14.31
C LEU A 235 -11.42 17.25 14.54
N PRO A 236 -12.73 17.16 14.28
CA PRO A 236 -13.67 18.22 14.68
C PRO A 236 -13.52 18.58 16.15
N GLU A 237 -13.60 19.86 16.50
CA GLU A 237 -13.40 20.37 17.88
C GLU A 237 -14.24 19.61 18.93
N ALA A 238 -15.48 19.27 18.61
CA ALA A 238 -16.39 18.54 19.50
C ALA A 238 -15.95 17.08 19.79
N MET A 239 -15.08 16.52 18.91
CA MET A 239 -14.58 15.15 19.02
C MET A 239 -13.17 15.08 19.65
N GLN A 240 -12.48 16.21 19.75
CA GLN A 240 -11.11 16.26 20.25
C GLN A 240 -11.01 15.80 21.71
N VAL A 241 -9.97 15.05 21.99
CA VAL A 241 -9.50 14.68 23.32
C VAL A 241 -8.37 15.60 23.72
N THR A 242 -8.33 16.00 24.97
CA THR A 242 -7.34 16.90 25.53
C THR A 242 -6.57 16.24 26.68
N ASP A 243 -5.61 16.93 27.25
CA ASP A 243 -4.87 16.47 28.44
C ASP A 243 -5.80 16.13 29.63
N GLU A 244 -6.92 16.82 29.77
CA GLU A 244 -7.86 16.63 30.88
C GLU A 244 -8.45 15.21 30.92
N GLN A 245 -8.71 14.57 29.78
CA GLN A 245 -9.24 13.21 29.73
C GLN A 245 -8.20 12.15 30.13
N HIS A 246 -6.91 12.44 29.94
CA HIS A 246 -5.80 11.56 30.32
C HIS A 246 -5.22 11.88 31.70
N LYS A 247 -5.71 12.94 32.36
CA LYS A 247 -5.14 13.42 33.59
C LYS A 247 -5.63 12.63 34.80
N SER A 248 -4.68 12.15 35.57
CA SER A 248 -4.98 11.51 36.86
C SER A 248 -5.89 10.28 36.77
N ASP A 249 -5.81 9.53 35.67
CA ASP A 249 -6.52 8.27 35.48
C ASP A 249 -5.71 7.04 35.90
N GLY A 250 -4.39 7.21 36.09
CA GLY A 250 -3.46 6.17 36.52
C GLY A 250 -2.93 5.31 35.38
N PHE A 251 -3.37 5.55 34.14
CA PHE A 251 -2.85 4.92 32.95
C PHE A 251 -1.73 5.75 32.30
N ASP A 252 -0.85 5.10 31.56
CA ASP A 252 0.05 5.78 30.63
C ASP A 252 -0.72 6.30 29.41
N ARG A 253 -0.22 7.37 28.81
CA ARG A 253 -0.61 7.79 27.45
C ARG A 253 0.15 6.92 26.46
N GLY A 254 -0.35 5.70 26.25
CA GLY A 254 0.30 4.75 25.35
C GLY A 254 0.09 5.15 23.89
N HIS A 255 1.18 5.24 23.15
CA HIS A 255 1.11 5.47 21.70
C HIS A 255 0.54 4.24 20.99
N ILE A 256 -0.33 4.42 19.99
CA ILE A 256 -0.72 3.37 19.07
C ILE A 256 0.30 3.31 17.93
N CYS A 257 0.50 4.40 17.17
CA CYS A 257 1.68 4.56 16.32
C CYS A 257 2.81 5.12 17.17
N GLY A 258 3.84 4.33 17.45
CA GLY A 258 4.92 4.69 18.35
C GLY A 258 5.74 5.89 17.83
N SER A 259 6.21 6.75 18.75
CA SER A 259 7.14 7.83 18.39
C SER A 259 8.41 7.29 17.71
N ALA A 260 8.90 6.11 18.12
CA ALA A 260 10.04 5.45 17.49
C ALA A 260 9.73 4.90 16.09
N ASP A 261 8.47 4.72 15.74
CA ASP A 261 8.05 4.25 14.41
C ASP A 261 8.14 5.36 13.34
N ARG A 262 8.15 6.64 13.74
CA ARG A 262 8.07 7.82 12.86
C ARG A 262 9.23 8.79 13.10
N LEU A 263 10.47 8.34 12.90
CA LEU A 263 11.68 9.13 13.10
C LEU A 263 12.24 9.75 11.79
N PHE A 264 11.57 9.59 10.66
CA PHE A 264 12.10 10.05 9.37
C PHE A 264 12.10 11.57 9.21
N THR A 265 11.23 12.31 9.92
CA THR A 265 11.30 13.77 10.08
C THR A 265 10.84 14.17 11.47
N GLN A 266 11.18 15.40 11.89
CA GLN A 266 10.70 15.93 13.18
C GLN A 266 9.18 16.13 13.17
N GLU A 267 8.61 16.59 12.06
CA GLU A 267 7.17 16.77 11.91
C GLU A 267 6.43 15.43 12.01
N ALA A 268 6.95 14.37 11.35
CA ALA A 268 6.37 13.04 11.47
C ALA A 268 6.37 12.55 12.91
N ASN A 269 7.45 12.76 13.64
CA ASN A 269 7.56 12.41 15.06
C ASN A 269 6.61 13.24 15.93
N ASP A 270 6.56 14.55 15.72
CA ASP A 270 5.69 15.47 16.47
C ASP A 270 4.20 15.10 16.31
N GLN A 271 3.77 14.67 15.11
CA GLN A 271 2.39 14.22 14.85
C GLN A 271 2.01 12.97 15.66
N THR A 272 2.95 12.10 16.04
CA THR A 272 2.64 10.91 16.85
C THR A 272 2.12 11.26 18.25
N PHE A 273 2.28 12.51 18.71
CA PHE A 273 1.83 13.00 20.02
C PHE A 273 0.42 13.61 20.02
N TYR A 274 -0.34 13.45 18.94
CA TYR A 274 -1.78 13.79 18.97
C TYR A 274 -2.55 12.85 19.89
N PHE A 275 -3.48 13.40 20.69
CA PHE A 275 -4.28 12.58 21.59
C PHE A 275 -5.13 11.53 20.89
N SER A 276 -5.46 11.72 19.61
CA SER A 276 -6.13 10.71 18.79
C SER A 276 -5.30 9.42 18.59
N ASN A 277 -3.97 9.51 18.72
CA ASN A 277 -3.03 8.39 18.66
C ASN A 277 -2.71 7.80 20.05
N MET A 278 -3.38 8.26 21.11
CA MET A 278 -3.13 7.81 22.48
C MET A 278 -4.22 6.87 22.98
N SER A 279 -3.79 5.87 23.74
CA SER A 279 -4.68 4.93 24.42
C SER A 279 -4.34 4.85 25.92
N PRO A 280 -5.32 4.66 26.80
CA PRO A 280 -5.05 4.37 28.22
C PRO A 280 -4.36 3.00 28.35
N MET A 281 -3.08 2.97 28.67
CA MET A 281 -2.32 1.73 28.82
C MET A 281 -1.84 1.52 30.26
N ILE A 282 -1.96 0.30 30.75
CA ILE A 282 -1.34 -0.12 32.02
C ILE A 282 0.17 0.03 31.86
N HIS A 283 0.85 0.66 32.81
CA HIS A 283 2.25 0.99 32.70
C HIS A 283 3.14 -0.21 32.33
N SER A 284 3.01 -1.32 33.06
CA SER A 284 3.81 -2.51 32.81
C SER A 284 3.44 -3.27 31.52
N PHE A 285 2.25 -3.04 31.00
CA PHE A 285 1.87 -3.45 29.65
C PHE A 285 2.54 -2.54 28.61
N ASN A 286 2.36 -1.22 28.71
CA ASN A 286 2.92 -0.24 27.77
C ASN A 286 4.45 -0.40 27.64
N SER A 287 5.14 -0.50 28.78
CA SER A 287 6.59 -0.69 28.83
C SER A 287 6.98 -1.56 30.05
N PRO A 288 7.67 -2.69 29.83
CA PRO A 288 8.36 -3.06 28.59
C PRO A 288 7.58 -4.03 27.68
N TYR A 289 6.37 -4.51 28.07
CA TYR A 289 5.77 -5.69 27.41
C TYR A 289 5.36 -5.41 25.94
N TRP A 290 4.52 -4.40 25.69
CA TRP A 290 4.08 -4.00 24.35
C TRP A 290 5.23 -3.44 23.50
N ALA A 291 6.17 -2.76 24.15
CA ALA A 291 7.34 -2.19 23.48
C ALA A 291 8.19 -3.23 22.72
N GLU A 292 8.24 -4.49 23.19
CA GLU A 292 8.96 -5.57 22.49
C GLU A 292 8.29 -5.97 21.18
N PHE A 293 6.94 -5.98 21.12
CA PHE A 293 6.20 -6.19 19.88
C PHE A 293 6.49 -5.05 18.88
N GLU A 294 6.50 -3.80 19.37
CA GLU A 294 6.83 -2.64 18.56
C GLU A 294 8.27 -2.69 18.03
N GLU A 295 9.23 -3.09 18.87
CA GLU A 295 10.62 -3.24 18.46
C GLU A 295 10.77 -4.32 17.37
N GLN A 296 10.07 -5.46 17.51
CA GLN A 296 10.10 -6.52 16.51
C GLN A 296 9.53 -6.04 15.17
N VAL A 297 8.42 -5.29 15.18
CA VAL A 297 7.84 -4.69 13.96
C VAL A 297 8.82 -3.67 13.33
N ARG A 298 9.50 -2.84 14.12
CA ARG A 298 10.54 -1.93 13.60
C ARG A 298 11.74 -2.67 13.01
N LYS A 299 12.15 -3.81 13.59
CA LYS A 299 13.19 -4.68 13.01
C LYS A 299 12.76 -5.15 11.62
N TRP A 300 11.56 -5.69 11.49
CA TRP A 300 11.01 -6.09 10.19
C TRP A 300 10.90 -4.90 9.21
N GLY A 301 10.45 -3.76 9.70
CA GLY A 301 10.35 -2.52 8.90
C GLY A 301 11.70 -1.93 8.48
N GLY A 302 12.82 -2.39 9.05
CA GLY A 302 14.16 -1.81 8.85
C GLY A 302 14.32 -0.43 9.45
N ALA A 303 13.51 -0.10 10.46
CA ALA A 303 13.54 1.18 11.18
C ALA A 303 14.32 1.10 12.49
N GLU A 304 14.74 -0.09 12.90
CA GLU A 304 15.58 -0.28 14.09
C GLU A 304 17.06 -0.11 13.74
N LYS A 305 17.83 0.49 14.66
CA LYS A 305 19.25 0.73 14.47
C LYS A 305 20.01 -0.58 14.28
N ASP A 306 20.95 -0.59 13.35
CA ASP A 306 21.81 -1.73 13.03
C ASP A 306 21.05 -2.98 12.51
N PHE A 307 19.78 -2.81 12.13
CA PHE A 307 18.97 -3.88 11.55
C PHE A 307 18.69 -3.62 10.07
N THR A 308 18.94 -4.62 9.22
CA THR A 308 18.66 -4.56 7.79
C THR A 308 17.49 -5.48 7.47
N THR A 309 16.42 -4.90 6.95
CA THR A 309 15.26 -5.67 6.49
C THR A 309 15.46 -6.21 5.09
N THR A 310 14.84 -7.36 4.79
CA THR A 310 14.69 -7.93 3.45
C THR A 310 13.37 -7.52 2.80
N TYR A 311 12.45 -6.94 3.55
CA TYR A 311 11.15 -6.52 3.04
C TYR A 311 11.25 -5.18 2.29
N SER A 312 10.68 -5.12 1.09
CA SER A 312 10.59 -3.89 0.29
C SER A 312 9.72 -2.87 1.01
N LYS A 313 8.59 -3.31 1.55
CA LYS A 313 7.66 -2.50 2.33
C LYS A 313 7.01 -3.34 3.44
N LEU A 314 6.66 -2.67 4.54
CA LEU A 314 5.93 -3.27 5.65
C LEU A 314 4.74 -2.38 5.99
N TYR A 315 3.56 -2.92 5.91
CA TYR A 315 2.30 -2.26 6.25
C TYR A 315 1.89 -2.69 7.65
N VAL A 316 1.50 -1.75 8.49
CA VAL A 316 1.25 -1.99 9.91
C VAL A 316 -0.07 -1.35 10.32
N VAL A 317 -0.93 -2.12 10.96
CA VAL A 317 -2.15 -1.65 11.63
C VAL A 317 -2.08 -2.03 13.09
N LYS A 318 -2.25 -1.06 13.98
CA LYS A 318 -2.20 -1.25 15.44
C LYS A 318 -3.43 -0.65 16.08
N GLY A 319 -3.87 -1.20 17.22
CA GLY A 319 -4.98 -0.62 17.96
C GLY A 319 -5.32 -1.35 19.24
N GLY A 320 -6.27 -0.78 19.96
CA GLY A 320 -6.98 -1.46 21.02
C GLY A 320 -8.29 -2.03 20.48
N ALA A 321 -8.61 -3.28 20.78
CA ALA A 321 -9.85 -3.94 20.38
C ALA A 321 -11.04 -3.33 21.14
N LEU A 322 -11.78 -2.41 20.49
CA LEU A 322 -12.87 -1.65 21.13
C LEU A 322 -14.15 -2.44 21.31
N ASN A 323 -14.25 -3.64 20.76
CA ASN A 323 -15.34 -4.58 20.97
C ASN A 323 -15.27 -5.27 22.34
N GLU A 324 -14.10 -5.27 22.99
CA GLU A 324 -13.90 -5.77 24.36
C GLU A 324 -13.13 -4.75 25.20
N LEU A 325 -13.79 -4.20 26.21
CA LEU A 325 -13.20 -3.22 27.12
C LEU A 325 -12.81 -3.84 28.46
N LEU A 326 -11.85 -3.22 29.13
CA LEU A 326 -11.37 -3.59 30.45
C LEU A 326 -12.34 -3.06 31.54
N VAL A 327 -13.40 -3.83 31.82
CA VAL A 327 -14.51 -3.43 32.70
C VAL A 327 -14.17 -3.61 34.17
N SER A 328 -14.60 -2.65 35.01
CA SER A 328 -14.45 -2.68 36.47
C SER A 328 -13.03 -2.97 36.96
N TYR A 329 -12.03 -2.53 36.20
CA TYR A 329 -10.63 -2.79 36.48
C TYR A 329 -10.11 -1.86 37.60
N THR A 330 -9.23 -2.40 38.44
CA THR A 330 -8.41 -1.66 39.40
C THR A 330 -7.02 -2.25 39.43
N GLY A 331 -6.07 -1.53 38.90
CA GLY A 331 -4.68 -1.96 38.80
C GLY A 331 -3.82 -1.52 39.98
N GLN A 332 -2.54 -1.76 39.86
CA GLN A 332 -1.54 -1.31 40.80
C GLN A 332 -1.11 0.14 40.50
N LYS A 333 -0.59 0.82 41.50
CA LYS A 333 -0.07 2.19 41.31
C LYS A 333 1.15 2.16 40.40
N ASN A 334 1.16 3.03 39.40
CA ASN A 334 2.35 3.33 38.63
C ASN A 334 3.38 4.03 39.52
N GLY A 335 4.66 3.67 39.41
CA GLY A 335 5.72 4.00 40.34
C GLY A 335 5.96 5.49 40.67
N GLY A 336 5.44 6.44 39.90
CA GLY A 336 5.53 7.89 40.11
C GLY A 336 4.25 8.53 40.66
N ASP A 337 3.10 8.02 40.31
CA ASP A 337 1.80 8.55 40.67
C ASP A 337 1.13 7.72 41.76
N ASN A 338 0.61 8.37 42.78
CA ASN A 338 -0.16 7.70 43.83
C ASN A 338 -1.55 7.24 43.39
N ILE A 339 -1.81 7.25 42.07
CA ILE A 339 -3.13 6.96 41.47
C ILE A 339 -3.09 5.55 40.89
N LYS A 340 -4.12 4.75 41.21
CA LYS A 340 -4.32 3.45 40.59
C LYS A 340 -5.10 3.62 39.29
N PRO A 341 -4.71 2.94 38.20
CA PRO A 341 -5.52 2.89 37.00
C PRO A 341 -6.84 2.18 37.30
N THR A 342 -7.97 2.80 36.92
CA THR A 342 -9.30 2.25 37.15
C THR A 342 -10.20 2.51 35.94
N THR A 343 -11.09 1.53 35.67
CA THR A 343 -12.18 1.70 34.71
C THR A 343 -13.55 1.47 35.41
N ASP A 344 -14.58 2.05 34.84
CA ASP A 344 -15.96 1.86 35.27
C ASP A 344 -16.53 0.50 34.82
N ALA A 345 -17.83 0.27 35.11
CA ALA A 345 -18.53 -0.95 34.72
C ALA A 345 -18.69 -1.11 33.18
N ASN A 346 -18.44 -0.09 32.42
CA ASN A 346 -18.49 -0.10 30.95
C ASN A 346 -17.10 -0.11 30.31
N GLY A 347 -16.01 -0.09 31.11
CA GLY A 347 -14.63 -0.12 30.63
C GLY A 347 -14.07 1.24 30.23
N PHE A 348 -14.64 2.34 30.78
CA PHE A 348 -14.12 3.69 30.52
C PHE A 348 -13.27 4.18 31.69
N THR A 349 -12.22 4.91 31.39
CA THR A 349 -11.42 5.61 32.37
C THR A 349 -12.22 6.74 33.04
N LYS A 350 -11.71 7.30 34.14
CA LYS A 350 -12.28 8.47 34.78
C LYS A 350 -12.45 9.66 33.81
N GLY A 351 -11.59 9.77 32.82
CA GLY A 351 -11.65 10.81 31.78
C GLY A 351 -12.64 10.51 30.64
N GLY A 352 -13.33 9.36 30.70
CA GLY A 352 -14.31 8.97 29.68
C GLY A 352 -13.68 8.36 28.41
N LEU A 353 -12.44 7.91 28.49
CA LEU A 353 -11.78 7.19 27.38
C LEU A 353 -12.04 5.70 27.50
N ALA A 354 -12.39 5.04 26.41
CA ALA A 354 -12.46 3.59 26.38
C ALA A 354 -11.08 2.98 26.67
N CYS A 355 -11.05 1.95 27.52
CA CYS A 355 -9.83 1.21 27.85
C CYS A 355 -9.93 -0.20 27.25
N PRO A 356 -9.23 -0.52 26.18
CA PRO A 356 -9.27 -1.83 25.54
C PRO A 356 -8.79 -2.94 26.48
N LYS A 357 -9.45 -4.11 26.41
CA LYS A 357 -8.99 -5.31 27.12
C LYS A 357 -7.88 -6.04 26.36
N TYR A 358 -7.78 -5.83 25.06
CA TYR A 358 -6.75 -6.40 24.20
C TYR A 358 -6.20 -5.35 23.27
N TYR A 359 -4.92 -5.46 22.98
CA TYR A 359 -4.28 -4.71 21.91
C TYR A 359 -3.88 -5.65 20.78
N PHE A 360 -3.85 -5.14 19.56
CA PHE A 360 -3.53 -5.91 18.37
C PHE A 360 -2.51 -5.20 17.47
N MET A 361 -1.82 -6.01 16.67
CA MET A 361 -1.08 -5.60 15.50
C MET A 361 -1.44 -6.53 14.34
N ALA A 362 -1.73 -5.97 13.16
CA ALA A 362 -1.76 -6.67 11.89
C ALA A 362 -0.62 -6.14 11.04
N VAL A 363 0.21 -7.02 10.50
CA VAL A 363 1.40 -6.67 9.73
C VAL A 363 1.38 -7.42 8.40
N LEU A 364 1.54 -6.69 7.31
CA LEU A 364 1.67 -7.22 5.96
C LEU A 364 3.05 -6.84 5.42
N SER A 365 3.83 -7.81 5.00
CA SER A 365 5.11 -7.60 4.33
C SER A 365 4.99 -7.73 2.82
N GLU A 366 5.81 -6.96 2.10
CA GLU A 366 5.93 -7.02 0.65
C GLU A 366 7.39 -7.20 0.27
N THR A 367 7.67 -8.17 -0.60
CA THR A 367 8.98 -8.38 -1.21
C THR A 367 8.80 -8.86 -2.63
N ASP A 368 9.25 -8.06 -3.61
CA ASP A 368 9.17 -8.39 -5.03
C ASP A 368 7.76 -8.84 -5.50
N GLY A 369 6.70 -8.23 -4.93
CA GLY A 369 5.30 -8.53 -5.23
C GLY A 369 4.75 -9.79 -4.53
N ALA A 370 5.53 -10.44 -3.67
CA ALA A 370 5.04 -11.46 -2.75
C ALA A 370 4.63 -10.83 -1.41
N TYR A 371 3.53 -11.32 -0.84
CA TYR A 371 2.94 -10.80 0.39
C TYR A 371 2.84 -11.91 1.44
N HIS A 372 3.14 -11.57 2.70
CA HIS A 372 2.94 -12.42 3.87
C HIS A 372 2.35 -11.58 4.98
N ALA A 373 1.41 -12.13 5.74
CA ALA A 373 0.78 -11.43 6.84
C ALA A 373 0.92 -12.17 8.17
N ILE A 374 0.89 -11.41 9.26
CA ILE A 374 0.93 -11.91 10.63
C ILE A 374 0.14 -10.98 11.52
N GLY A 375 -0.68 -11.56 12.40
CA GLY A 375 -1.43 -10.86 13.43
C GLY A 375 -0.88 -11.13 14.83
N PHE A 376 -1.13 -10.19 15.74
CA PHE A 376 -0.91 -10.37 17.18
C PHE A 376 -2.11 -9.84 17.95
N ARG A 377 -2.52 -10.54 19.00
CA ARG A 377 -3.52 -10.07 19.96
C ARG A 377 -3.06 -10.34 21.37
N VAL A 378 -2.87 -9.29 22.14
CA VAL A 378 -2.23 -9.32 23.47
C VAL A 378 -3.20 -8.79 24.52
N GLU A 379 -3.35 -9.51 25.62
CA GLU A 379 -4.23 -9.07 26.73
C GLU A 379 -3.61 -7.87 27.46
N HIS A 380 -4.41 -6.84 27.70
CA HIS A 380 -4.05 -5.64 28.41
C HIS A 380 -4.13 -5.87 29.93
N MET A 381 -3.05 -6.35 30.50
CA MET A 381 -2.94 -6.67 31.91
C MET A 381 -1.58 -6.24 32.47
N GLU A 382 -1.35 -6.41 33.76
CA GLU A 382 -0.06 -6.16 34.38
C GLU A 382 0.93 -7.30 34.07
N TYR A 383 2.11 -6.93 33.59
CA TYR A 383 3.21 -7.85 33.30
C TYR A 383 4.41 -7.56 34.19
N SER A 384 5.14 -8.60 34.61
CA SER A 384 6.31 -8.46 35.49
C SER A 384 7.62 -8.28 34.73
N LYS A 385 7.62 -8.54 33.42
CA LYS A 385 8.81 -8.49 32.54
C LYS A 385 8.37 -8.31 31.08
N ALA A 386 9.33 -7.96 30.21
CA ALA A 386 9.17 -8.02 28.78
C ALA A 386 8.91 -9.46 28.30
N PRO A 387 8.17 -9.67 27.21
CA PRO A 387 8.00 -10.99 26.63
C PRO A 387 9.32 -11.49 26.04
N THR A 388 9.51 -12.79 26.07
CA THR A 388 10.59 -13.45 25.34
C THR A 388 10.21 -13.61 23.86
N LEU A 389 11.18 -13.85 23.00
CA LEU A 389 10.94 -14.15 21.59
C LEU A 389 9.95 -15.31 21.40
N GLU A 390 10.03 -16.34 22.23
CA GLU A 390 9.09 -17.47 22.17
C GLU A 390 7.67 -17.05 22.56
N GLU A 391 7.52 -16.14 23.53
CA GLU A 391 6.21 -15.58 23.90
C GLU A 391 5.65 -14.69 22.79
N LEU A 392 6.49 -13.89 22.08
CA LEU A 392 6.10 -13.15 20.88
C LEU A 392 5.57 -14.08 19.79
N LYS A 393 6.32 -15.12 19.43
CA LYS A 393 5.94 -16.11 18.44
C LYS A 393 4.65 -16.86 18.80
N ALA A 394 4.48 -17.19 20.06
CA ALA A 394 3.29 -17.86 20.57
C ALA A 394 2.02 -16.98 20.54
N SER A 395 2.20 -15.65 20.44
CA SER A 395 1.08 -14.69 20.33
C SER A 395 0.65 -14.44 18.90
N ALA A 396 1.36 -15.02 17.91
CA ALA A 396 1.06 -14.84 16.51
C ALA A 396 -0.18 -15.63 16.10
N LEU A 397 -0.98 -15.06 15.20
CA LEU A 397 -2.18 -15.66 14.61
C LEU A 397 -2.34 -15.19 13.16
N SER A 398 -3.22 -15.84 12.41
CA SER A 398 -3.56 -15.38 11.06
C SER A 398 -4.35 -14.07 11.11
N ILE A 399 -4.44 -13.40 9.98
CA ILE A 399 -5.26 -12.18 9.89
C ILE A 399 -6.73 -12.52 10.03
N ASP A 400 -7.25 -13.57 9.39
CA ASP A 400 -8.64 -14.05 9.56
C ASP A 400 -9.00 -14.25 11.05
N GLU A 401 -8.09 -14.90 11.82
CA GLU A 401 -8.31 -15.09 13.26
C GLU A 401 -8.29 -13.76 14.04
N LEU A 402 -7.49 -12.79 13.60
CA LEU A 402 -7.45 -11.45 14.21
C LEU A 402 -8.73 -10.67 13.89
N GLU A 403 -9.23 -10.76 12.67
CA GLU A 403 -10.49 -10.16 12.22
C GLU A 403 -11.69 -10.70 12.99
N GLU A 404 -11.77 -12.02 13.15
CA GLU A 404 -12.81 -12.63 13.98
C GLU A 404 -12.82 -12.07 15.41
N LYS A 405 -11.63 -11.77 15.96
CA LYS A 405 -11.47 -11.28 17.34
C LYS A 405 -11.66 -9.78 17.48
N THR A 406 -11.40 -8.99 16.45
CA THR A 406 -11.46 -7.52 16.51
C THR A 406 -12.69 -6.93 15.84
N GLY A 407 -13.24 -7.64 14.83
CA GLY A 407 -14.29 -7.15 13.95
C GLY A 407 -13.81 -6.10 12.94
N ILE A 408 -12.49 -6.04 12.71
CA ILE A 408 -11.84 -5.15 11.74
C ILE A 408 -11.44 -6.02 10.55
N ASP A 409 -11.80 -5.60 9.35
CA ASP A 409 -11.40 -6.19 8.07
C ASP A 409 -10.09 -5.50 7.64
N PHE A 410 -8.97 -6.23 7.81
CA PHE A 410 -7.62 -5.72 7.50
C PHE A 410 -7.30 -5.93 6.03
N PHE A 411 -6.35 -5.17 5.52
CA PHE A 411 -5.79 -5.28 4.16
C PHE A 411 -6.83 -5.40 3.03
N CYS A 412 -8.06 -5.00 3.26
CA CYS A 412 -9.21 -5.06 2.34
C CYS A 412 -8.97 -4.41 0.97
N ASN A 413 -7.89 -3.67 0.81
CA ASN A 413 -7.50 -3.07 -0.47
C ASN A 413 -6.60 -4.00 -1.32
N LEU A 414 -6.24 -5.19 -0.83
CA LEU A 414 -5.67 -6.26 -1.64
C LEU A 414 -6.74 -6.84 -2.56
N PRO A 415 -6.38 -7.35 -3.76
CA PRO A 415 -7.32 -8.15 -4.56
C PRO A 415 -7.85 -9.35 -3.79
N ASP A 416 -9.17 -9.66 -3.89
CA ASP A 416 -9.87 -10.70 -3.11
C ASP A 416 -9.12 -12.05 -3.03
N ASP A 417 -8.60 -12.56 -4.16
CA ASP A 417 -7.86 -13.83 -4.19
C ASP A 417 -6.55 -13.78 -3.39
N LEU A 418 -5.87 -12.64 -3.43
CA LEU A 418 -4.60 -12.43 -2.73
C LEU A 418 -4.86 -12.19 -1.25
N GLU A 419 -5.84 -11.36 -0.92
CA GLU A 419 -6.32 -11.10 0.43
C GLU A 419 -6.66 -12.41 1.13
N ASN A 420 -7.60 -13.21 0.59
CA ASN A 420 -7.99 -14.51 1.13
C ASN A 420 -6.81 -15.47 1.34
N THR A 421 -5.82 -15.45 0.43
CA THR A 421 -4.64 -16.33 0.54
C THR A 421 -3.71 -15.87 1.67
N VAL A 422 -3.47 -14.57 1.77
CA VAL A 422 -2.51 -13.98 2.71
C VAL A 422 -3.07 -13.98 4.14
N GLU A 423 -4.37 -13.79 4.30
CA GLU A 423 -5.03 -13.64 5.60
C GLU A 423 -5.39 -14.98 6.25
N SER A 424 -5.73 -15.99 5.44
CA SER A 424 -6.13 -17.32 5.94
C SER A 424 -4.99 -18.13 6.53
N SER A 425 -3.73 -17.76 6.30
CA SER A 425 -2.57 -18.52 6.75
C SER A 425 -1.49 -17.64 7.36
N MET A 426 -0.79 -18.14 8.36
CA MET A 426 0.36 -17.52 8.96
C MET A 426 1.46 -18.55 9.13
N ASN A 427 2.67 -18.22 8.64
CA ASN A 427 3.84 -19.06 8.79
C ASN A 427 4.99 -18.24 9.43
N LEU A 428 5.45 -18.68 10.60
CA LEU A 428 6.51 -18.00 11.34
C LEU A 428 7.85 -17.98 10.59
N ASP A 429 8.08 -18.94 9.68
CA ASP A 429 9.32 -19.03 8.92
C ASP A 429 9.43 -17.95 7.81
N ASP A 430 8.33 -17.29 7.47
CA ASP A 430 8.32 -16.16 6.52
C ASP A 430 8.82 -14.86 7.15
N TRP A 431 9.08 -14.86 8.46
CA TRP A 431 9.46 -13.67 9.24
C TRP A 431 10.85 -13.77 9.83
N ALA A 432 11.62 -12.69 9.69
CA ALA A 432 12.96 -12.54 10.27
C ALA A 432 12.87 -12.21 11.78
N TRP A 433 12.89 -13.23 12.62
CA TRP A 433 12.79 -13.10 14.08
C TRP A 433 14.11 -12.76 14.75
#